data_a2a8ddd474bef400dd771417c0168731
#
_entry.id   a2a8ddd474bef400dd771417c0168731
#
_cell.length_a   1.000
_cell.length_b   1.000
_cell.length_c   1.000
_cell.angle_alpha   90.00
_cell.angle_beta   90.00
_cell.angle_gamma   90.00
#
_symmetry.space_group_name_H-M   'P 1'
#
loop_
_entity.id
_entity.type
_entity.pdbx_description
1 polymer ?
#
loop_
_entity_poly.entity_id
_entity_poly.type
_entity_poly.pdbx_seq_one_letter_code
_entity_poly.pdbx_strand_id
1 'polypeptide(L)'
;MIVYGSRSKEDLLDYNEILSEWMQDDGVEVHLTIDRPQDDWDGHVGFVPNYVKELNPSKDYTVIMCGPPIMIKFTLANLKEMGFAETQVYTTMELRMKCGVGKCGRCNIGSKYVCKDGPVFRFDQLDALPNEY
;
A
#
# COMPACT_ATOMS: atom_id res chain seq x y z
N MET A 1 11.37 0.62 -6.89
CA MET A 1 10.49 -0.56 -7.10
C MET A 1 9.05 -0.17 -6.79
N ILE A 2 8.11 -0.50 -7.66
CA ILE A 2 6.66 -0.31 -7.52
C ILE A 2 6.02 -1.69 -7.54
N VAL A 3 5.14 -1.99 -6.58
CA VAL A 3 4.30 -3.20 -6.59
C VAL A 3 2.86 -2.75 -6.66
N TYR A 4 2.18 -3.06 -7.76
CA TYR A 4 0.80 -2.65 -7.99
C TYR A 4 -0.08 -3.87 -8.23
N GLY A 5 -1.13 -3.99 -7.44
CA GLY A 5 -2.09 -5.09 -7.51
C GLY A 5 -3.52 -4.61 -7.68
N SER A 6 -4.30 -5.41 -8.39
CA SER A 6 -5.74 -5.24 -8.55
C SER A 6 -6.47 -6.59 -8.52
N ARG A 7 -7.79 -6.58 -8.57
CA ARG A 7 -8.58 -7.83 -8.59
C ARG A 7 -8.49 -8.56 -9.91
N SER A 8 -8.41 -7.79 -11.00
CA SER A 8 -8.33 -8.30 -12.37
C SER A 8 -7.43 -7.40 -13.21
N LYS A 9 -7.11 -7.82 -14.43
CA LYS A 9 -6.33 -7.01 -15.39
C LYS A 9 -7.07 -5.72 -15.77
N GLU A 10 -8.39 -5.80 -15.94
CA GLU A 10 -9.25 -4.67 -16.31
C GLU A 10 -9.33 -3.62 -15.20
N ASP A 11 -9.10 -4.02 -13.94
CA ASP A 11 -9.06 -3.14 -12.79
C ASP A 11 -7.70 -2.43 -12.60
N LEU A 12 -6.68 -2.78 -13.39
CA LEU A 12 -5.40 -2.07 -13.41
C LEU A 12 -5.57 -0.72 -14.13
N LEU A 13 -5.60 0.35 -13.35
CA LEU A 13 -5.66 1.71 -13.90
C LEU A 13 -4.34 2.03 -14.63
N ASP A 14 -4.47 2.80 -15.71
CA ASP A 14 -3.33 3.29 -16.50
C ASP A 14 -2.40 2.17 -17.01
N TYR A 15 -2.94 0.96 -17.21
CA TYR A 15 -2.17 -0.22 -17.60
C TYR A 15 -1.28 0.00 -18.84
N ASN A 16 -1.81 0.69 -19.86
CA ASN A 16 -1.07 0.98 -21.08
C ASN A 16 0.10 1.97 -20.81
N GLU A 17 -0.11 2.99 -19.98
CA GLU A 17 0.93 3.93 -19.57
C GLU A 17 2.02 3.21 -18.76
N ILE A 18 1.62 2.35 -17.85
CA ILE A 18 2.56 1.52 -17.08
C ILE A 18 3.45 0.70 -18.00
N LEU A 19 2.90 0.04 -19.02
CA LEU A 19 3.67 -0.76 -19.97
C LEU A 19 4.56 0.09 -20.87
N SER A 20 4.08 1.23 -21.36
CA SER A 20 4.76 2.05 -22.36
C SER A 20 5.77 3.04 -21.78
N GLU A 21 5.60 3.44 -20.53
CA GLU A 21 6.41 4.48 -19.89
C GLU A 21 7.15 3.94 -18.66
N TRP A 22 6.42 3.51 -17.62
CA TRP A 22 7.05 3.14 -16.34
C TRP A 22 7.95 1.92 -16.44
N MET A 23 7.52 0.89 -17.18
CA MET A 23 8.31 -0.34 -17.37
C MET A 23 9.47 -0.15 -18.37
N GLN A 24 9.51 0.96 -19.09
CA GLN A 24 10.61 1.31 -20.01
C GLN A 24 11.67 2.21 -19.36
N ASP A 25 11.41 2.74 -18.16
CA ASP A 25 12.35 3.58 -17.41
C ASP A 25 13.32 2.69 -16.63
N ASP A 26 14.61 2.76 -16.96
CA ASP A 26 15.68 1.99 -16.29
C ASP A 26 15.78 2.28 -14.77
N GLY A 27 15.23 3.40 -14.30
CA GLY A 27 15.19 3.78 -12.88
C GLY A 27 14.01 3.22 -12.12
N VAL A 28 13.03 2.63 -12.81
CA VAL A 28 11.77 2.16 -12.22
C VAL A 28 11.59 0.66 -12.45
N GLU A 29 11.53 -0.09 -11.37
CA GLU A 29 11.20 -1.52 -11.38
C GLU A 29 9.72 -1.68 -11.02
N VAL A 30 8.90 -2.20 -11.94
CA VAL A 30 7.45 -2.34 -11.78
C VAL A 30 7.03 -3.80 -11.74
N HIS A 31 6.29 -4.17 -10.72
CA HIS A 31 5.72 -5.49 -10.51
C HIS A 31 4.20 -5.40 -10.44
N LEU A 32 3.53 -6.04 -11.39
CA LEU A 32 2.07 -6.09 -11.45
C LEU A 32 1.56 -7.44 -10.96
N THR A 33 0.43 -7.44 -10.24
CA THR A 33 -0.23 -8.66 -9.79
C THR A 33 -1.74 -8.52 -9.87
N ILE A 34 -2.42 -9.62 -10.15
CA ILE A 34 -3.89 -9.72 -10.06
C ILE A 34 -4.27 -10.81 -9.05
N ASP A 35 -5.44 -10.65 -8.40
CA ASP A 35 -5.87 -11.57 -7.34
C ASP A 35 -6.17 -12.99 -7.85
N ARG A 36 -6.62 -13.12 -9.11
CA ARG A 36 -7.05 -14.39 -9.69
C ARG A 36 -6.52 -14.56 -11.11
N PRO A 37 -6.17 -15.79 -11.52
CA PRO A 37 -5.70 -16.06 -12.88
C PRO A 37 -6.75 -15.67 -13.92
N GLN A 38 -6.28 -15.13 -15.04
CA GLN A 38 -7.07 -14.81 -16.24
C GLN A 38 -6.32 -15.32 -17.48
N ASP A 39 -7.05 -15.75 -18.54
CA ASP A 39 -6.46 -16.35 -19.73
C ASP A 39 -5.53 -15.41 -20.52
N ASP A 40 -5.75 -14.10 -20.39
CA ASP A 40 -4.99 -13.04 -21.06
C ASP A 40 -4.00 -12.32 -20.11
N TRP A 41 -3.62 -12.97 -19.01
CA TRP A 41 -2.67 -12.45 -18.02
C TRP A 41 -1.46 -13.36 -17.85
N ASP A 42 -0.29 -12.86 -18.25
CA ASP A 42 0.99 -13.56 -18.14
C ASP A 42 1.84 -13.11 -16.93
N GLY A 43 1.34 -12.13 -16.15
CA GLY A 43 2.02 -11.60 -14.97
C GLY A 43 1.78 -12.43 -13.71
N HIS A 44 2.25 -11.92 -12.59
CA HIS A 44 2.06 -12.57 -11.28
C HIS A 44 0.58 -12.65 -10.89
N VAL A 45 0.20 -13.77 -10.26
CA VAL A 45 -1.14 -13.99 -9.71
C VAL A 45 -1.03 -14.21 -8.21
N GLY A 46 -1.65 -13.32 -7.44
CA GLY A 46 -1.65 -13.38 -5.98
C GLY A 46 -1.86 -12.02 -5.34
N PHE A 47 -2.04 -12.04 -4.03
CA PHE A 47 -2.23 -10.81 -3.27
C PHE A 47 -0.91 -10.04 -3.06
N VAL A 48 -0.97 -8.72 -3.15
CA VAL A 48 0.18 -7.82 -2.95
C VAL A 48 1.03 -8.16 -1.71
N PRO A 49 0.47 -8.42 -0.51
CA PRO A 49 1.28 -8.76 0.66
C PRO A 49 2.21 -9.97 0.45
N ASN A 50 1.70 -11.01 -0.22
CA ASN A 50 2.48 -12.21 -0.50
C ASN A 50 3.54 -11.94 -1.56
N TYR A 51 3.16 -11.21 -2.61
CA TYR A 51 4.07 -10.86 -3.69
C TYR A 51 5.24 -9.99 -3.21
N VAL A 52 4.99 -9.03 -2.33
CA VAL A 52 6.06 -8.23 -1.68
C VAL A 52 7.03 -9.14 -0.92
N LYS A 53 6.53 -10.17 -0.24
CA LYS A 53 7.37 -11.14 0.48
C LYS A 53 8.21 -12.00 -0.48
N GLU A 54 7.64 -12.42 -1.61
CA GLU A 54 8.35 -13.17 -2.66
C GLU A 54 9.44 -12.34 -3.33
N LEU A 55 9.16 -11.08 -3.63
CA LEU A 55 10.14 -10.14 -4.21
C LEU A 55 11.30 -9.83 -3.28
N ASN A 56 11.11 -9.96 -1.97
CA ASN A 56 12.11 -9.73 -0.94
C ASN A 56 12.92 -8.44 -1.14
N PRO A 57 12.28 -7.27 -1.16
CA PRO A 57 12.93 -5.98 -1.44
C PRO A 57 14.06 -5.67 -0.46
N SER A 58 15.01 -4.83 -0.90
CA SER A 58 16.09 -4.37 -0.03
C SER A 58 15.54 -3.69 1.23
N LYS A 59 16.11 -4.05 2.37
CA LYS A 59 15.72 -3.50 3.68
C LYS A 59 16.13 -2.03 3.86
N ASP A 60 16.93 -1.49 2.95
CA ASP A 60 17.30 -0.07 2.94
C ASP A 60 16.23 0.82 2.29
N TYR A 61 15.19 0.21 1.69
CA TYR A 61 14.13 0.97 1.07
C TYR A 61 13.23 1.67 2.09
N THR A 62 12.80 2.86 1.75
CA THR A 62 11.63 3.48 2.36
C THR A 62 10.39 2.92 1.66
N VAL A 63 9.44 2.45 2.43
CA VAL A 63 8.20 1.83 1.93
C VAL A 63 7.05 2.83 2.04
N ILE A 64 6.35 3.04 0.95
CA ILE A 64 5.12 3.85 0.91
C ILE A 64 4.00 2.94 0.43
N MET A 65 2.92 2.85 1.20
CA MET A 65 1.77 1.99 0.91
C MET A 65 0.48 2.80 0.80
N CYS A 66 -0.32 2.43 -0.20
CA CYS A 66 -1.67 2.94 -0.38
C CYS A 66 -2.57 1.79 -0.85
N GLY A 67 -3.74 1.62 -0.25
CA GLY A 67 -4.67 0.59 -0.67
C GLY A 67 -5.67 0.18 0.41
N PRO A 68 -6.41 -0.92 0.18
CA PRO A 68 -7.41 -1.40 1.12
C PRO A 68 -6.83 -1.73 2.50
N PRO A 69 -7.58 -1.53 3.58
CA PRO A 69 -7.15 -1.82 4.95
C PRO A 69 -6.54 -3.20 5.13
N ILE A 70 -7.18 -4.21 4.56
CA ILE A 70 -6.71 -5.60 4.67
C ILE A 70 -5.35 -5.82 4.00
N MET A 71 -5.10 -5.18 2.85
CA MET A 71 -3.81 -5.22 2.16
C MET A 71 -2.73 -4.56 3.02
N ILE A 72 -3.00 -3.37 3.54
CA ILE A 72 -2.06 -2.63 4.40
C ILE A 72 -1.70 -3.47 5.63
N LYS A 73 -2.68 -4.05 6.31
CA LYS A 73 -2.48 -4.88 7.50
C LYS A 73 -1.51 -6.05 7.24
N PHE A 74 -1.77 -6.84 6.19
CA PHE A 74 -0.93 -8.00 5.90
C PHE A 74 0.44 -7.60 5.33
N THR A 75 0.52 -6.53 4.55
CA THR A 75 1.82 -6.02 4.06
C THR A 75 2.68 -5.54 5.22
N LEU A 76 2.10 -4.80 6.18
CA LEU A 76 2.81 -4.38 7.40
C LEU A 76 3.35 -5.58 8.20
N ALA A 77 2.53 -6.62 8.38
CA ALA A 77 2.96 -7.83 9.08
C ALA A 77 4.14 -8.50 8.37
N ASN A 78 4.10 -8.62 7.05
CA ASN A 78 5.17 -9.19 6.25
C ASN A 78 6.44 -8.33 6.29
N LEU A 79 6.33 -7.01 6.16
CA LEU A 79 7.47 -6.09 6.24
C LEU A 79 8.16 -6.19 7.61
N LYS A 80 7.39 -6.29 8.69
CA LYS A 80 7.91 -6.48 10.04
C LYS A 80 8.64 -7.82 10.18
N GLU A 81 8.08 -8.90 9.67
CA GLU A 81 8.71 -10.23 9.64
C GLU A 81 10.01 -10.21 8.83
N MET A 82 10.04 -9.46 7.72
CA MET A 82 11.22 -9.27 6.88
C MET A 82 12.30 -8.37 7.53
N GLY A 83 11.99 -7.69 8.64
CA GLY A 83 12.92 -6.87 9.40
C GLY A 83 12.98 -5.39 9.00
N PHE A 84 11.97 -4.88 8.31
CA PHE A 84 11.82 -3.43 8.09
C PHE A 84 11.51 -2.71 9.40
N ALA A 85 12.19 -1.59 9.64
CA ALA A 85 11.88 -0.74 10.78
C ALA A 85 10.58 0.03 10.56
N GLU A 86 9.79 0.22 11.61
CA GLU A 86 8.52 0.99 11.54
C GLU A 86 8.74 2.44 11.07
N THR A 87 9.94 2.99 11.31
CA THR A 87 10.34 4.33 10.84
C THR A 87 10.58 4.43 9.33
N GLN A 88 10.69 3.30 8.62
CA GLN A 88 10.87 3.26 7.16
C GLN A 88 9.55 3.10 6.42
N VAL A 89 8.45 2.85 7.13
CA VAL A 89 7.17 2.49 6.53
C VAL A 89 6.17 3.63 6.67
N TYR A 90 5.65 4.08 5.54
CA TYR A 90 4.60 5.09 5.43
C TYR A 90 3.35 4.46 4.84
N THR A 91 2.20 4.85 5.35
CA THR A 91 0.91 4.35 4.87
C THR A 91 -0.11 5.48 4.79
N THR A 92 -0.97 5.41 3.78
CA THR A 92 -2.16 6.25 3.74
C THR A 92 -3.23 5.64 4.63
N MET A 93 -3.99 6.50 5.30
CA MET A 93 -5.16 6.10 6.09
C MET A 93 -6.40 6.78 5.53
N GLU A 94 -7.43 5.99 5.26
CA GLU A 94 -8.70 6.46 4.76
C GLU A 94 -9.79 6.20 5.80
N LEU A 95 -10.29 7.26 6.41
CA LEU A 95 -11.42 7.21 7.31
C LEU A 95 -12.50 8.20 6.87
N ARG A 96 -13.75 7.89 7.21
CA ARG A 96 -14.87 8.79 6.89
C ARG A 96 -14.69 10.13 7.61
N MET A 97 -14.32 11.15 6.85
CA MET A 97 -14.20 12.52 7.31
C MET A 97 -15.56 13.24 7.22
N LYS A 98 -15.85 14.11 8.19
CA LYS A 98 -17.03 14.98 8.17
C LYS A 98 -16.64 16.46 8.15
N CYS A 99 -15.82 16.92 9.08
CA CYS A 99 -15.47 18.32 9.21
C CYS A 99 -14.19 18.70 8.45
N GLY A 100 -13.26 17.79 8.20
CA GLY A 100 -11.98 18.04 7.53
C GLY A 100 -10.96 18.86 8.32
N VAL A 101 -11.29 19.26 9.56
CA VAL A 101 -10.50 20.23 10.37
C VAL A 101 -10.25 19.77 11.81
N GLY A 102 -10.34 18.47 12.07
CA GLY A 102 -10.02 17.87 13.38
C GLY A 102 -11.03 18.18 14.50
N LYS A 103 -12.26 18.65 14.20
CA LYS A 103 -13.24 19.05 15.23
C LYS A 103 -14.25 17.97 15.60
N CYS A 104 -14.69 17.12 14.66
CA CYS A 104 -15.78 16.20 14.91
C CYS A 104 -15.35 14.85 15.48
N GLY A 105 -14.07 14.54 15.49
CA GLY A 105 -13.52 13.27 16.01
C GLY A 105 -13.79 12.03 15.13
N ARG A 106 -14.43 12.19 13.96
CA ARG A 106 -14.92 11.05 13.18
C ARG A 106 -13.82 10.24 12.45
N CYS A 107 -12.70 10.88 12.18
CA CYS A 107 -11.55 10.29 11.51
C CYS A 107 -10.35 10.12 12.45
N ASN A 108 -10.61 9.87 13.73
CA ASN A 108 -9.52 9.68 14.68
C ASN A 108 -8.91 8.27 14.60
N ILE A 109 -7.60 8.22 14.77
CA ILE A 109 -6.79 7.01 14.97
C ILE A 109 -6.01 7.23 16.25
N GLY A 110 -6.45 6.62 17.35
CA GLY A 110 -5.85 6.92 18.66
C GLY A 110 -5.89 8.40 18.97
N SER A 111 -4.72 9.02 19.14
CA SER A 111 -4.54 10.45 19.40
C SER A 111 -4.50 11.35 18.16
N LYS A 112 -4.55 10.77 16.95
CA LYS A 112 -4.42 11.46 15.66
C LYS A 112 -5.75 11.60 14.92
N TYR A 113 -5.84 12.62 14.06
CA TYR A 113 -6.96 12.81 13.14
C TYR A 113 -6.47 12.75 11.70
N VAL A 114 -7.00 11.83 10.89
CA VAL A 114 -6.60 11.68 9.48
C VAL A 114 -6.70 13.00 8.71
N CYS A 115 -7.78 13.77 8.92
CA CYS A 115 -8.01 15.02 8.22
C CYS A 115 -7.06 16.17 8.60
N LYS A 116 -6.35 16.07 9.73
CA LYS A 116 -5.49 17.13 10.26
C LYS A 116 -4.03 16.71 10.31
N ASP A 117 -3.77 15.48 10.78
CA ASP A 117 -2.43 14.97 11.05
C ASP A 117 -1.90 14.08 9.92
N GLY A 118 -2.79 13.64 9.00
CA GLY A 118 -2.51 12.78 7.85
C GLY A 118 -2.87 13.46 6.52
N PRO A 119 -3.27 12.70 5.49
CA PRO A 119 -3.64 11.28 5.50
C PRO A 119 -2.47 10.28 5.50
N VAL A 120 -1.24 10.71 5.26
CA VAL A 120 -0.05 9.85 5.25
C VAL A 120 0.59 9.85 6.63
N PHE A 121 0.81 8.67 7.17
CA PHE A 121 1.44 8.48 8.46
C PHE A 121 2.66 7.57 8.35
N ARG A 122 3.73 7.89 9.06
CA ARG A 122 4.80 6.95 9.33
C ARG A 122 4.31 5.95 10.38
N PHE A 123 4.59 4.67 10.19
CA PHE A 123 3.93 3.62 10.97
C PHE A 123 4.24 3.69 12.48
N ASP A 124 5.44 4.09 12.85
CA ASP A 124 5.82 4.31 14.26
C ASP A 124 5.09 5.46 14.97
N GLN A 125 4.36 6.29 14.20
CA GLN A 125 3.56 7.41 14.75
C GLN A 125 2.12 7.01 15.05
N LEU A 126 1.72 5.79 14.70
CA LEU A 126 0.38 5.27 14.93
C LEU A 126 0.38 4.40 16.21
N ASP A 127 -0.42 4.79 17.20
CA ASP A 127 -0.58 4.03 18.45
C ASP A 127 -1.21 2.65 18.18
N ALA A 128 -2.09 2.57 17.20
CA ALA A 128 -2.73 1.35 16.72
C ALA A 128 -3.33 1.58 15.33
N LEU A 129 -3.51 0.49 14.58
CA LEU A 129 -4.33 0.56 13.38
C LEU A 129 -5.81 0.70 13.77
N PRO A 130 -6.62 1.43 12.98
CA PRO A 130 -8.06 1.46 13.17
C PRO A 130 -8.67 0.07 13.10
N ASN A 131 -9.84 -0.13 13.69
CA ASN A 131 -10.51 -1.44 13.69
C ASN A 131 -10.86 -1.96 12.29
N GLU A 132 -10.96 -1.06 11.31
CA GLU A 132 -11.15 -1.38 9.90
C GLU A 132 -9.93 -2.02 9.24
N TYR A 133 -8.75 -1.91 9.88
CA TYR A 133 -7.47 -2.49 9.47
C TYR A 133 -7.15 -3.77 10.29
#